data_1f5e7cefba1f4be181204f8e637d1a94
#
_entry.id   1f5e7cefba1f4be181204f8e637d1a94
#
_cell.length_a   1.000
_cell.length_b   1.000
_cell.length_c   1.000
_cell.angle_alpha   90.00
_cell.angle_beta   90.00
_cell.angle_gamma   90.00
#
_symmetry.space_group_name_H-M   'P 1'
#
loop_
_entity.id
_entity.type
_entity.pdbx_description
1 polymer ?
#
loop_
_entity_poly.entity_id
_entity_poly.type
_entity_poly.pdbx_seq_one_letter_code
_entity_poly.pdbx_strand_id
1 'polypeptide(L)'
;FAGMIQQRVTKYIEKEHLFSPDDKILIALSGGADSVALLYILHTAGYHCEAAHCNFHLRGKESDRDELFVRQLCERMEIHLHTIDFNTTQYATEKHISIEMAARELRYQWFEKIRKECQADVVAVAHHQDDSIETILLNLIRGTGITGLLGIRPRNGTIVRPLLCINREEIIRYLQNIGQDYVTDSTNLEDEYTRNKIRLNLLPLMQEINPSVKN
;
A
#
# COMPACT_ATOMS: atom_id res chain seq x y z
N PHE A 1 -22.05 -1.48 -4.47
CA PHE A 1 -20.67 -1.58 -4.99
C PHE A 1 -19.65 -1.86 -3.87
N ALA A 2 -19.70 -1.11 -2.79
CA ALA A 2 -18.77 -1.32 -1.67
C ALA A 2 -18.85 -2.74 -1.10
N GLY A 3 -20.05 -3.29 -0.92
CA GLY A 3 -20.24 -4.67 -0.47
C GLY A 3 -19.67 -5.70 -1.44
N MET A 4 -19.74 -5.46 -2.73
CA MET A 4 -19.16 -6.32 -3.75
C MET A 4 -17.62 -6.33 -3.68
N ILE A 5 -17.01 -5.16 -3.53
CA ILE A 5 -15.56 -5.03 -3.36
C ILE A 5 -15.10 -5.74 -2.09
N GLN A 6 -15.81 -5.55 -0.98
CA GLN A 6 -15.51 -6.21 0.28
C GLN A 6 -15.53 -7.73 0.15
N GLN A 7 -16.54 -8.28 -0.52
CA GLN A 7 -16.63 -9.71 -0.78
C GLN A 7 -15.47 -10.23 -1.63
N ARG A 8 -15.11 -9.51 -2.69
CA ARG A 8 -14.00 -9.90 -3.56
C ARG A 8 -12.69 -9.97 -2.78
N VAL A 9 -12.43 -8.99 -1.94
CA VAL A 9 -11.21 -8.95 -1.11
C VAL A 9 -11.24 -10.09 -0.07
N THR A 10 -12.36 -10.31 0.60
CA THR A 10 -12.49 -11.40 1.58
C THR A 10 -12.25 -12.77 0.93
N LYS A 11 -12.83 -13.01 -0.22
CA LYS A 11 -12.63 -14.26 -0.98
C LYS A 11 -11.16 -14.42 -1.40
N TYR A 12 -10.51 -13.34 -1.80
CA TYR A 12 -9.10 -13.36 -2.16
C TYR A 12 -8.21 -13.70 -0.96
N ILE A 13 -8.49 -13.12 0.21
CA ILE A 13 -7.79 -13.43 1.46
C ILE A 13 -7.89 -14.93 1.78
N GLU A 14 -9.07 -15.50 1.64
CA GLU A 14 -9.32 -16.93 1.87
C GLU A 14 -8.59 -17.80 0.85
N LYS A 15 -8.73 -17.47 -0.43
CA LYS A 15 -8.13 -18.22 -1.53
C LYS A 15 -6.59 -18.27 -1.42
N GLU A 16 -5.98 -17.14 -1.12
CA GLU A 16 -4.52 -17.01 -1.03
C GLU A 16 -3.98 -17.34 0.38
N HIS A 17 -4.85 -17.69 1.31
CA HIS A 17 -4.48 -18.03 2.70
C HIS A 17 -3.64 -16.93 3.36
N LEU A 18 -4.09 -15.67 3.22
CA LEU A 18 -3.31 -14.53 3.71
C LEU A 18 -3.38 -14.41 5.24
N PHE A 19 -4.54 -14.56 5.81
CA PHE A 19 -4.77 -14.60 7.26
C PHE A 19 -6.18 -15.12 7.55
N SER A 20 -6.40 -15.49 8.84
CA SER A 20 -7.68 -16.02 9.34
C SER A 20 -8.49 -14.93 10.04
N PRO A 21 -9.81 -15.12 10.23
CA PRO A 21 -10.65 -14.16 10.98
C PRO A 21 -10.17 -13.87 12.40
N ASP A 22 -9.50 -14.83 13.04
CA ASP A 22 -8.99 -14.69 14.41
C ASP A 22 -7.63 -14.00 14.48
N ASP A 23 -6.97 -13.80 13.35
CA ASP A 23 -5.65 -13.17 13.29
C ASP A 23 -5.74 -11.67 13.56
N LYS A 24 -4.67 -11.12 14.12
CA LYS A 24 -4.48 -9.68 14.27
C LYS A 24 -3.66 -9.15 13.10
N ILE A 25 -4.17 -8.12 12.46
CA ILE A 25 -3.55 -7.53 11.27
C ILE A 25 -3.03 -6.13 11.60
N LEU A 26 -1.75 -5.90 11.33
CA LEU A 26 -1.15 -4.57 11.38
C LEU A 26 -1.21 -3.98 9.97
N ILE A 27 -1.96 -2.89 9.79
CA ILE A 27 -2.17 -2.27 8.49
C ILE A 27 -1.20 -1.10 8.31
N ALA A 28 -0.42 -1.14 7.25
CA ALA A 28 0.43 -0.03 6.84
C ALA A 28 -0.46 1.09 6.28
N LEU A 29 -0.60 2.17 7.03
CA LEU A 29 -1.54 3.26 6.72
C LEU A 29 -0.79 4.55 6.41
N SER A 30 -0.61 4.85 5.12
CA SER A 30 0.02 6.09 4.68
C SER A 30 -0.95 7.28 4.68
N GLY A 31 -2.24 7.03 4.58
CA GLY A 31 -3.30 8.02 4.40
C GLY A 31 -3.75 8.18 2.95
N GLY A 32 -3.01 7.63 1.99
CA GLY A 32 -3.42 7.59 0.59
C GLY A 32 -4.62 6.68 0.36
N ALA A 33 -5.25 6.82 -0.80
CA ALA A 33 -6.49 6.10 -1.14
C ALA A 33 -6.38 4.59 -0.91
N ASP A 34 -5.28 3.99 -1.36
CA ASP A 34 -5.09 2.54 -1.30
C ASP A 34 -5.06 2.05 0.14
N SER A 35 -4.28 2.70 1.01
CA SER A 35 -4.15 2.30 2.41
C SER A 35 -5.41 2.58 3.22
N VAL A 36 -6.12 3.67 2.92
CA VAL A 36 -7.40 3.99 3.57
C VAL A 36 -8.47 2.97 3.18
N ALA A 37 -8.54 2.58 1.91
CA ALA A 37 -9.45 1.54 1.44
C ALA A 37 -9.14 0.20 2.12
N LEU A 38 -7.87 -0.17 2.21
CA LEU A 38 -7.45 -1.41 2.90
C LEU A 38 -7.95 -1.43 4.34
N LEU A 39 -7.74 -0.33 5.07
CA LEU A 39 -8.19 -0.21 6.45
C LEU A 39 -9.70 -0.40 6.57
N TYR A 40 -10.48 0.30 5.76
CA TYR A 40 -11.94 0.22 5.79
C TYR A 40 -12.46 -1.16 5.43
N ILE A 41 -11.91 -1.76 4.36
CA ILE A 41 -12.34 -3.08 3.90
C ILE A 41 -12.11 -4.13 4.99
N LEU A 42 -10.92 -4.17 5.58
CA LEU A 42 -10.60 -5.15 6.62
C LEU A 42 -11.36 -4.89 7.92
N HIS A 43 -11.47 -3.64 8.34
CA HIS A 43 -12.19 -3.27 9.56
C HIS A 43 -13.69 -3.60 9.43
N THR A 44 -14.31 -3.23 8.30
CA THR A 44 -15.72 -3.49 8.04
C THR A 44 -16.01 -4.99 7.92
N ALA A 45 -15.05 -5.78 7.41
CA ALA A 45 -15.15 -7.23 7.34
C ALA A 45 -15.05 -7.93 8.70
N GLY A 46 -14.74 -7.19 9.76
CA GLY A 46 -14.69 -7.72 11.12
C GLY A 46 -13.31 -8.24 11.56
N TYR A 47 -12.27 -8.05 10.76
CA TYR A 47 -10.91 -8.41 11.16
C TYR A 47 -10.40 -7.52 12.29
N HIS A 48 -9.56 -8.08 13.16
CA HIS A 48 -8.93 -7.33 14.24
C HIS A 48 -7.73 -6.55 13.70
N CYS A 49 -7.87 -5.23 13.57
CA CYS A 49 -6.90 -4.35 12.91
C CYS A 49 -6.26 -3.36 13.89
N GLU A 50 -4.95 -3.17 13.74
CA GLU A 50 -4.23 -2.00 14.23
C GLU A 50 -3.53 -1.35 13.03
N ALA A 51 -3.18 -0.08 13.14
CA ALA A 51 -2.56 0.68 12.06
C ALA A 51 -1.16 1.14 12.42
N ALA A 52 -0.31 1.27 11.41
CA ALA A 52 1.06 1.79 11.54
C ALA A 52 1.32 2.85 10.48
N HIS A 53 1.80 4.01 10.91
CA HIS A 53 2.09 5.16 10.04
C HIS A 53 3.52 5.63 10.22
N CYS A 54 4.23 5.80 9.10
CA CYS A 54 5.58 6.35 9.06
C CYS A 54 5.54 7.79 8.56
N ASN A 55 6.10 8.73 9.33
CA ASN A 55 6.38 10.07 8.85
C ASN A 55 7.86 10.13 8.46
N PHE A 56 8.13 10.16 7.15
CA PHE A 56 9.49 10.17 6.61
C PHE A 56 10.10 11.56 6.54
N HIS A 57 9.32 12.60 6.81
CA HIS A 57 9.71 14.02 6.74
C HIS A 57 10.34 14.42 5.40
N LEU A 58 9.83 13.86 4.30
CA LEU A 58 10.35 14.10 2.96
C LEU A 58 9.62 15.24 2.22
N ARG A 59 8.43 15.63 2.70
CA ARG A 59 7.56 16.60 2.03
C ARG A 59 7.14 17.75 2.95
N GLY A 60 7.93 18.03 3.98
CA GLY A 60 7.71 19.14 4.91
C GLY A 60 6.32 19.10 5.55
N LYS A 61 5.54 20.18 5.36
CA LYS A 61 4.19 20.31 5.94
C LYS A 61 3.20 19.26 5.44
N GLU A 62 3.37 18.72 4.22
CA GLU A 62 2.49 17.67 3.71
C GLU A 62 2.65 16.38 4.50
N SER A 63 3.86 16.02 4.91
CA SER A 63 4.11 14.84 5.74
C SER A 63 3.39 14.95 7.08
N ASP A 64 3.41 16.12 7.70
CA ASP A 64 2.75 16.38 8.98
C ASP A 64 1.22 16.41 8.82
N ARG A 65 0.72 16.97 7.71
CA ARG A 65 -0.71 16.95 7.36
C ARG A 65 -1.21 15.52 7.19
N ASP A 66 -0.45 14.67 6.52
CA ASP A 66 -0.79 13.27 6.30
C ASP A 66 -0.85 12.51 7.63
N GLU A 67 0.09 12.75 8.52
CA GLU A 67 0.09 12.15 9.85
C GLU A 67 -1.14 12.60 10.65
N LEU A 68 -1.49 13.89 10.62
CA LEU A 68 -2.69 14.41 11.30
C LEU A 68 -3.96 13.74 10.76
N PHE A 69 -4.06 13.62 9.44
CA PHE A 69 -5.20 12.94 8.80
C PHE A 69 -5.34 11.49 9.31
N VAL A 70 -4.23 10.75 9.33
CA VAL A 70 -4.21 9.36 9.78
C VAL A 70 -4.59 9.25 11.25
N ARG A 71 -4.07 10.15 12.11
CA ARG A 71 -4.43 10.18 13.54
C ARG A 71 -5.93 10.41 13.74
N GLN A 72 -6.50 11.37 13.03
CA GLN A 72 -7.93 11.68 13.12
C GLN A 72 -8.79 10.52 12.60
N LEU A 73 -8.38 9.88 11.52
CA LEU A 73 -9.07 8.72 10.96
C LEU A 73 -9.11 7.55 11.95
N CYS A 74 -7.96 7.20 12.51
CA CYS A 74 -7.87 6.09 13.47
C CYS A 74 -8.62 6.38 14.76
N GLU A 75 -8.59 7.62 15.25
CA GLU A 75 -9.37 8.03 16.42
C GLU A 75 -10.87 7.86 16.17
N ARG A 76 -11.36 8.34 15.02
CA ARG A 76 -12.77 8.21 14.64
C ARG A 76 -13.21 6.76 14.48
N MET A 77 -12.35 5.90 13.95
CA MET A 77 -12.63 4.48 13.75
C MET A 77 -12.32 3.61 15.00
N GLU A 78 -11.78 4.22 16.05
CA GLU A 78 -11.36 3.51 17.27
C GLU A 78 -10.33 2.42 16.97
N ILE A 79 -9.38 2.73 16.11
CA ILE A 79 -8.28 1.85 15.71
C ILE A 79 -7.00 2.32 16.39
N HIS A 80 -6.31 1.39 17.07
CA HIS A 80 -5.02 1.70 17.67
C HIS A 80 -3.98 2.01 16.59
N LEU A 81 -3.33 3.18 16.71
CA LEU A 81 -2.35 3.67 15.76
C LEU A 81 -0.95 3.71 16.36
N HIS A 82 -0.01 3.08 15.68
CA HIS A 82 1.42 3.22 15.95
C HIS A 82 2.02 4.22 14.96
N THR A 83 2.82 5.16 15.45
CA THR A 83 3.48 6.16 14.60
C THR A 83 4.97 6.22 14.88
N ILE A 84 5.73 6.63 13.87
CA ILE A 84 7.16 6.89 13.99
C ILE A 84 7.56 8.04 13.06
N ASP A 85 8.58 8.80 13.48
CA ASP A 85 9.24 9.80 12.67
C ASP A 85 10.62 9.28 12.26
N PHE A 86 10.98 9.45 10.98
CA PHE A 86 12.30 9.06 10.48
C PHE A 86 13.05 10.27 9.96
N ASN A 87 14.34 10.36 10.27
CA ASN A 87 15.25 11.23 9.54
C ASN A 87 15.78 10.46 8.32
N THR A 88 14.95 10.38 7.30
CA THR A 88 15.19 9.55 6.10
C THR A 88 16.41 10.03 5.33
N THR A 89 16.59 11.34 5.18
CA THR A 89 17.72 11.93 4.46
C THR A 89 19.05 11.56 5.11
N GLN A 90 19.13 11.66 6.43
CA GLN A 90 20.34 11.28 7.17
C GLN A 90 20.63 9.78 7.02
N TYR A 91 19.62 8.94 7.16
CA TYR A 91 19.80 7.50 6.98
C TYR A 91 20.31 7.15 5.59
N ALA A 92 19.73 7.77 4.54
CA ALA A 92 20.16 7.56 3.16
C ALA A 92 21.62 7.96 2.95
N THR A 93 22.04 9.11 3.51
CA THR A 93 23.41 9.59 3.42
C THR A 93 24.40 8.66 4.12
N GLU A 94 24.08 8.24 5.35
CA GLU A 94 24.94 7.35 6.13
C GLU A 94 25.09 5.96 5.49
N LYS A 95 24.04 5.45 4.87
CA LYS A 95 24.05 4.14 4.22
C LYS A 95 24.50 4.17 2.76
N HIS A 96 24.71 5.36 2.18
CA HIS A 96 25.05 5.54 0.76
C HIS A 96 24.01 4.91 -0.18
N ILE A 97 22.73 5.11 0.12
CA ILE A 97 21.60 4.60 -0.66
C ILE A 97 20.67 5.74 -1.04
N SER A 98 19.76 5.47 -2.00
CA SER A 98 18.75 6.44 -2.41
C SER A 98 17.76 6.73 -1.29
N ILE A 99 17.10 7.90 -1.37
CA ILE A 99 16.02 8.28 -0.45
C ILE A 99 14.90 7.23 -0.47
N GLU A 100 14.53 6.73 -1.65
CA GLU A 100 13.51 5.70 -1.81
C GLU A 100 13.89 4.41 -1.10
N MET A 101 15.12 3.94 -1.31
CA MET A 101 15.61 2.71 -0.67
C MET A 101 15.68 2.90 0.85
N ALA A 102 16.12 4.07 1.33
CA ALA A 102 16.14 4.41 2.74
C ALA A 102 14.74 4.35 3.36
N ALA A 103 13.75 4.99 2.73
CA ALA A 103 12.37 4.97 3.20
C ALA A 103 11.82 3.54 3.25
N ARG A 104 12.11 2.72 2.23
CA ARG A 104 11.68 1.33 2.17
C ARG A 104 12.29 0.50 3.30
N GLU A 105 13.61 0.59 3.50
CA GLU A 105 14.29 -0.16 4.58
C GLU A 105 13.77 0.24 5.96
N LEU A 106 13.68 1.54 6.23
CA LEU A 106 13.19 2.07 7.49
C LEU A 106 11.76 1.59 7.77
N ARG A 107 10.90 1.67 6.77
CA ARG A 107 9.49 1.28 6.88
C ARG A 107 9.33 -0.20 7.24
N TYR A 108 9.94 -1.10 6.48
CA TYR A 108 9.74 -2.54 6.69
C TYR A 108 10.42 -3.05 7.95
N GLN A 109 11.57 -2.51 8.33
CA GLN A 109 12.21 -2.82 9.61
C GLN A 109 11.31 -2.44 10.78
N TRP A 110 10.72 -1.26 10.72
CA TRP A 110 9.83 -0.79 11.78
C TRP A 110 8.51 -1.56 11.82
N PHE A 111 7.92 -1.86 10.69
CA PHE A 111 6.69 -2.66 10.63
C PHE A 111 6.90 -4.02 11.30
N GLU A 112 8.00 -4.68 11.03
CA GLU A 112 8.30 -5.97 11.64
C GLU A 112 8.50 -5.86 13.16
N LYS A 113 9.17 -4.80 13.60
CA LYS A 113 9.33 -4.50 15.02
C LYS A 113 7.97 -4.32 15.71
N ILE A 114 7.12 -3.47 15.16
CA ILE A 114 5.78 -3.20 15.73
C ILE A 114 4.88 -4.42 15.65
N ARG A 115 4.96 -5.18 14.53
CA ARG A 115 4.21 -6.43 14.41
C ARG A 115 4.48 -7.36 15.59
N LYS A 116 5.75 -7.54 15.94
CA LYS A 116 6.14 -8.38 17.08
C LYS A 116 5.68 -7.79 18.41
N GLU A 117 5.88 -6.48 18.60
CA GLU A 117 5.51 -5.80 19.85
C GLU A 117 4.01 -5.87 20.13
N CYS A 118 3.17 -5.68 19.11
CA CYS A 118 1.71 -5.73 19.26
C CYS A 118 1.13 -7.15 19.06
N GLN A 119 2.00 -8.12 18.80
CA GLN A 119 1.60 -9.52 18.57
C GLN A 119 0.65 -9.68 17.37
N ALA A 120 0.85 -8.90 16.31
CA ALA A 120 0.13 -9.07 15.06
C ALA A 120 0.69 -10.28 14.29
N ASP A 121 -0.19 -11.00 13.62
CA ASP A 121 0.17 -12.17 12.84
C ASP A 121 0.79 -11.79 11.48
N VAL A 122 0.30 -10.72 10.89
CA VAL A 122 0.74 -10.23 9.57
C VAL A 122 0.77 -8.71 9.53
N VAL A 123 1.52 -8.17 8.55
CA VAL A 123 1.46 -6.77 8.14
C VAL A 123 0.78 -6.72 6.78
N ALA A 124 -0.33 -6.00 6.67
CA ALA A 124 -1.03 -5.81 5.40
C ALA A 124 -0.61 -4.49 4.76
N VAL A 125 -0.20 -4.56 3.50
CA VAL A 125 0.16 -3.39 2.69
C VAL A 125 -0.81 -3.28 1.50
N ALA A 126 -1.02 -2.05 1.03
CA ALA A 126 -2.11 -1.72 0.12
C ALA A 126 -1.70 -1.72 -1.36
N HIS A 127 -0.86 -2.67 -1.77
CA HIS A 127 -0.58 -2.87 -3.19
C HIS A 127 -1.81 -3.44 -3.88
N HIS A 128 -2.14 -2.92 -5.05
CA HIS A 128 -3.29 -3.34 -5.85
C HIS A 128 -2.87 -3.86 -7.22
N GLN A 129 -3.85 -4.21 -8.06
CA GLN A 129 -3.61 -4.81 -9.36
C GLN A 129 -2.75 -3.95 -10.29
N ASP A 130 -2.97 -2.63 -10.31
CA ASP A 130 -2.18 -1.71 -11.14
C ASP A 130 -0.71 -1.64 -10.70
N ASP A 131 -0.44 -1.72 -9.40
CA ASP A 131 0.93 -1.78 -8.88
C ASP A 131 1.65 -3.03 -9.40
N SER A 132 0.98 -4.17 -9.44
CA SER A 132 1.54 -5.41 -9.97
C SER A 132 1.88 -5.27 -11.46
N ILE A 133 0.98 -4.69 -12.25
CA ILE A 133 1.18 -4.45 -13.68
C ILE A 133 2.35 -3.47 -13.89
N GLU A 134 2.39 -2.38 -13.16
CA GLU A 134 3.46 -1.39 -13.21
C GLU A 134 4.81 -2.01 -12.86
N THR A 135 4.85 -2.88 -11.86
CA THR A 135 6.06 -3.62 -11.45
C THR A 135 6.55 -4.55 -12.56
N ILE A 136 5.66 -5.28 -13.20
CA ILE A 136 5.99 -6.16 -14.34
C ILE A 136 6.62 -5.35 -15.46
N LEU A 137 5.98 -4.24 -15.86
CA LEU A 137 6.46 -3.37 -16.94
C LEU A 137 7.79 -2.71 -16.58
N LEU A 138 7.94 -2.23 -15.35
CA LEU A 138 9.19 -1.63 -14.87
C LEU A 138 10.34 -2.64 -14.94
N ASN A 139 10.13 -3.86 -14.48
CA ASN A 139 11.12 -4.92 -14.52
C ASN A 139 11.45 -5.33 -15.95
N LEU A 140 10.46 -5.39 -16.82
CA LEU A 140 10.66 -5.67 -18.24
C LEU A 140 11.55 -4.59 -18.90
N ILE A 141 11.26 -3.32 -18.64
CA ILE A 141 12.04 -2.18 -19.15
C ILE A 141 13.49 -2.22 -18.64
N ARG A 142 13.69 -2.60 -17.37
CA ARG A 142 15.03 -2.72 -16.77
C ARG A 142 15.79 -3.95 -17.20
N GLY A 143 15.16 -4.86 -17.94
CA GLY A 143 15.79 -6.07 -18.44
C GLY A 143 16.03 -7.13 -17.39
N THR A 144 15.22 -7.18 -16.32
CA THR A 144 15.31 -8.24 -15.32
C THR A 144 14.84 -9.57 -15.91
N GLY A 145 15.33 -10.71 -15.35
CA GLY A 145 14.97 -12.03 -15.83
C GLY A 145 13.50 -12.42 -15.56
N ILE A 146 13.19 -13.70 -15.78
CA ILE A 146 11.82 -14.26 -15.67
C ILE A 146 11.14 -13.91 -14.35
N THR A 147 11.89 -13.93 -13.24
CA THR A 147 11.37 -13.59 -11.91
C THR A 147 10.74 -12.19 -11.86
N GLY A 148 11.29 -11.23 -12.60
CA GLY A 148 10.75 -9.87 -12.68
C GLY A 148 9.41 -9.76 -13.38
N LEU A 149 9.00 -10.80 -14.13
CA LEU A 149 7.72 -10.84 -14.84
C LEU A 149 6.57 -11.38 -13.98
N LEU A 150 6.84 -11.84 -12.76
CA LEU A 150 5.82 -12.43 -11.88
C LEU A 150 4.97 -11.37 -11.15
N GLY A 151 5.36 -10.10 -11.20
CA GLY A 151 4.66 -9.04 -10.49
C GLY A 151 4.83 -9.12 -8.98
N ILE A 152 3.84 -8.59 -8.25
CA ILE A 152 3.85 -8.55 -6.79
C ILE A 152 3.12 -9.78 -6.25
N ARG A 153 3.75 -10.47 -5.30
CA ARG A 153 3.17 -11.67 -4.69
C ARG A 153 2.12 -11.31 -3.64
N PRO A 154 1.04 -12.10 -3.50
CA PRO A 154 0.03 -11.90 -2.45
C PRO A 154 0.62 -11.97 -1.05
N ARG A 155 1.62 -12.81 -0.83
CA ARG A 155 2.31 -12.98 0.44
C ARG A 155 3.82 -13.04 0.24
N ASN A 156 4.54 -12.35 1.14
CA ASN A 156 5.99 -12.44 1.25
C ASN A 156 6.36 -12.44 2.74
N GLY A 157 6.57 -13.65 3.30
CA GLY A 157 6.79 -13.81 4.73
C GLY A 157 5.55 -13.38 5.54
N THR A 158 5.73 -12.39 6.43
CA THR A 158 4.65 -11.82 7.22
C THR A 158 3.93 -10.65 6.55
N ILE A 159 4.39 -10.24 5.37
CA ILE A 159 3.75 -9.18 4.57
C ILE A 159 2.70 -9.80 3.67
N VAL A 160 1.49 -9.25 3.71
CA VAL A 160 0.36 -9.69 2.87
C VAL A 160 -0.21 -8.52 2.08
N ARG A 161 -0.79 -8.80 0.92
CA ARG A 161 -1.31 -7.80 -0.02
C ARG A 161 -2.72 -8.13 -0.45
N PRO A 162 -3.71 -7.83 0.41
CA PRO A 162 -5.09 -8.24 0.17
C PRO A 162 -5.78 -7.56 -1.03
N LEU A 163 -5.26 -6.41 -1.50
CA LEU A 163 -5.88 -5.63 -2.55
C LEU A 163 -5.38 -5.96 -3.96
N LEU A 164 -4.55 -6.99 -4.14
CA LEU A 164 -4.07 -7.38 -5.48
C LEU A 164 -5.19 -7.84 -6.42
N CYS A 165 -6.38 -8.15 -5.90
CA CYS A 165 -7.54 -8.58 -6.67
C CYS A 165 -8.38 -7.43 -7.22
N ILE A 166 -8.08 -6.19 -6.86
CA ILE A 166 -8.82 -5.01 -7.31
C ILE A 166 -7.86 -3.98 -7.91
N ASN A 167 -8.41 -3.08 -8.75
CA ASN A 167 -7.63 -2.03 -9.41
C ASN A 167 -7.84 -0.67 -8.75
N ARG A 168 -7.06 0.34 -9.19
CA ARG A 168 -7.12 1.70 -8.65
C ARG A 168 -8.51 2.32 -8.80
N GLU A 169 -9.15 2.17 -9.95
CA GLU A 169 -10.47 2.73 -10.20
C GLU A 169 -11.51 2.17 -9.23
N GLU A 170 -11.44 0.88 -8.95
CA GLU A 170 -12.32 0.21 -7.98
C GLU A 170 -12.08 0.72 -6.55
N ILE A 171 -10.82 0.97 -6.18
CA ILE A 171 -10.47 1.55 -4.88
C ILE A 171 -11.07 2.95 -4.73
N ILE A 172 -10.88 3.83 -5.72
CA ILE A 172 -11.41 5.20 -5.68
C ILE A 172 -12.94 5.18 -5.63
N ARG A 173 -13.57 4.33 -6.44
CA ARG A 173 -15.02 4.19 -6.44
C ARG A 173 -15.55 3.65 -5.11
N TYR A 174 -14.83 2.72 -4.50
CA TYR A 174 -15.17 2.22 -3.17
C TYR A 174 -15.18 3.36 -2.13
N LEU A 175 -14.13 4.17 -2.11
CA LEU A 175 -14.02 5.29 -1.18
C LEU A 175 -15.10 6.35 -1.42
N GLN A 176 -15.42 6.66 -2.67
CA GLN A 176 -16.54 7.56 -3.03
C GLN A 176 -17.86 6.98 -2.54
N ASN A 177 -18.07 5.70 -2.71
CA ASN A 177 -19.31 5.02 -2.33
C ASN A 177 -19.56 5.06 -0.81
N ILE A 178 -18.50 4.95 0.01
CA ILE A 178 -18.59 5.03 1.46
C ILE A 178 -18.41 6.44 2.00
N GLY A 179 -18.13 7.43 1.14
CA GLY A 179 -17.96 8.84 1.54
C GLY A 179 -16.70 9.10 2.36
N GLN A 180 -15.61 8.37 2.10
CA GLN A 180 -14.37 8.52 2.86
C GLN A 180 -13.31 9.28 2.08
N ASP A 181 -12.74 10.31 2.72
CA ASP A 181 -11.62 11.09 2.20
C ASP A 181 -10.28 10.36 2.37
N TYR A 182 -9.29 10.82 1.63
CA TYR A 182 -7.91 10.35 1.70
C TYR A 182 -6.98 11.49 1.30
N VAL A 183 -5.68 11.35 1.58
CA VAL A 183 -4.69 12.35 1.18
C VAL A 183 -4.06 11.96 -0.16
N THR A 184 -3.67 12.96 -0.93
CA THR A 184 -2.98 12.75 -2.21
C THR A 184 -1.48 12.73 -1.96
N ASP A 185 -0.82 11.65 -2.39
CA ASP A 185 0.63 11.50 -2.30
C ASP A 185 1.30 12.16 -3.50
N SER A 186 2.30 13.02 -3.24
CA SER A 186 3.05 13.74 -4.28
C SER A 186 4.55 13.41 -4.21
N THR A 187 4.92 12.15 -3.91
CA THR A 187 6.33 11.76 -3.83
C THR A 187 7.03 11.87 -5.18
N ASN A 188 8.23 12.47 -5.18
CA ASN A 188 9.12 12.60 -6.35
C ASN A 188 10.29 11.62 -6.25
N LEU A 189 10.07 10.42 -5.73
CA LEU A 189 11.09 9.39 -5.68
C LEU A 189 11.33 8.84 -7.10
N GLU A 190 12.56 8.46 -7.41
CA GLU A 190 12.96 8.05 -8.76
C GLU A 190 12.10 6.91 -9.33
N ASP A 191 11.84 5.86 -8.55
CA ASP A 191 10.98 4.75 -8.99
C ASP A 191 9.52 5.19 -9.12
N GLU A 192 9.05 6.07 -8.26
CA GLU A 192 7.72 6.65 -8.38
C GLU A 192 7.58 7.47 -9.64
N TYR A 193 8.60 8.24 -10.03
CA TYR A 193 8.61 8.97 -11.29
C TYR A 193 8.50 8.02 -12.50
N THR A 194 9.26 6.94 -12.50
CA THR A 194 9.20 5.93 -13.58
C THR A 194 7.85 5.21 -13.59
N ARG A 195 7.32 4.83 -12.42
CA ARG A 195 5.99 4.23 -12.30
C ARG A 195 4.90 5.17 -12.78
N ASN A 196 5.00 6.47 -12.47
CA ASN A 196 4.04 7.47 -12.94
C ASN A 196 4.09 7.62 -14.46
N LYS A 197 5.26 7.56 -15.07
CA LYS A 197 5.38 7.56 -16.54
C LYS A 197 4.70 6.35 -17.17
N ILE A 198 4.87 5.17 -16.58
CA ILE A 198 4.20 3.95 -17.04
C ILE A 198 2.69 4.12 -16.94
N ARG A 199 2.21 4.58 -15.80
CA ARG A 199 0.78 4.76 -15.52
C ARG A 199 0.13 5.81 -16.41
N LEU A 200 0.77 6.97 -16.57
CA LEU A 200 0.18 8.14 -17.24
C LEU A 200 0.41 8.16 -18.74
N ASN A 201 1.45 7.50 -19.23
CA ASN A 201 1.85 7.58 -20.64
C ASN A 201 1.88 6.21 -21.33
N LEU A 202 2.60 5.25 -20.79
CA LEU A 202 2.79 3.95 -21.43
C LEU A 202 1.54 3.08 -21.42
N LEU A 203 0.91 2.90 -20.25
CA LEU A 203 -0.31 2.08 -20.13
C LEU A 203 -1.47 2.64 -20.95
N PRO A 204 -1.76 3.96 -20.92
CA PRO A 204 -2.79 4.52 -21.81
C PRO A 204 -2.52 4.28 -23.29
N LEU A 205 -1.26 4.40 -23.72
CA LEU A 205 -0.86 4.11 -25.10
C LEU A 205 -1.09 2.63 -25.44
N MET A 206 -0.71 1.72 -24.56
CA MET A 206 -0.94 0.29 -24.75
C MET A 206 -2.43 -0.03 -24.80
N GLN A 207 -3.27 0.64 -24.01
CA GLN A 207 -4.72 0.47 -24.00
C GLN A 207 -5.38 1.00 -25.28
N GLU A 208 -4.81 2.00 -25.95
CA GLU A 208 -5.26 2.43 -27.28
C GLU A 208 -5.08 1.33 -28.31
N ILE A 209 -4.01 0.55 -28.20
CA ILE A 209 -3.72 -0.57 -29.11
C ILE A 209 -4.57 -1.80 -28.74
N ASN A 210 -4.66 -2.08 -27.42
CA ASN A 210 -5.45 -3.21 -26.89
C ASN A 210 -6.12 -2.80 -25.57
N PRO A 211 -7.44 -2.49 -25.57
CA PRO A 211 -8.15 -2.10 -24.35
C PRO A 211 -8.08 -3.14 -23.21
N SER A 212 -7.80 -4.40 -23.53
CA SER A 212 -7.71 -5.49 -22.55
C SER A 212 -6.30 -5.77 -22.06
N VAL A 213 -5.34 -4.89 -22.31
CA VAL A 213 -3.91 -5.13 -22.02
C VAL A 213 -3.63 -5.41 -20.53
N LYS A 214 -4.48 -4.94 -19.62
CA LYS A 214 -4.36 -5.18 -18.18
C LYS A 214 -4.92 -6.53 -17.69
N ASN A 215 -5.63 -7.26 -18.55
CA ASN A 215 -6.33 -8.50 -18.21
C ASN A 215 -5.48 -9.75 -18.49
#